data_ccf5f8f7b15aa246f65a78afa323d1dd
#
_entry.id   ccf5f8f7b15aa246f65a78afa323d1dd
#
_cell.length_a   1.000
_cell.length_b   1.000
_cell.length_c   1.000
_cell.angle_alpha   90.00
_cell.angle_beta   90.00
_cell.angle_gamma   90.00
#
_symmetry.space_group_name_H-M   'P 1'
#
loop_
_entity.id
_entity.type
_entity.pdbx_description
1 polymer ?
#
loop_
_entity_poly.entity_id
_entity_poly.type
_entity_poly.pdbx_seq_one_letter_code
_entity_poly.pdbx_strand_id
1 'polypeptide(L)'
;MAELNGSQILVECLKEQGVDTIFGYPGGAVLNLYDELYRHQDEIKHILTSHEQGAAHAADGYARATGKVGVCLATSGPGATNLVTGIANAYMDSVPMVAITGNVGTNLLGKDSFQEVDIAGVTMPITKHNFIVKDVKKLAKTIRRAFKIAASGRPGPVLVDITKDVTANKCEYKKEDVKKADKAKKEKSFTEKELDKAAEMIAKAKRPVIFLGGGAIISEAHKEIKALVDLMDAPVCDSLMGKGAFDGTDKRYMGMIGMHGTKTANFSVTECDLLVVLGARFSDRVTGNTKSFAKRAKILHIDIDPAEINKNVKVDLSIEGDVKDVLKELNKKLTKQSHDEWMEHIAEMQAKYPLRYHENELTGPYFIEELYRLTKGDAIISTEVGQHQMWAAQFYKYSKPRTLLTSGGLGTMGYGLGASIGAQIGLPNKQVINLAGDGCFRMNMNELATAAHYNVPIIEVVFNNNVLGMVRQWQTLFYGKRYSQTLLSQDIDYVKLAESMNIKAFRVTKKDEVDEVIKKALKAKGPVFIEVVIDKNESVWPMVPAGATLEETFSEEDVKEKETKAKK
;
A
#
# COMPACT_ATOMS: atom_id res chain seq x y z
N MET A 1 13.26 37.42 13.72
CA MET A 1 12.12 36.68 14.30
C MET A 1 10.87 37.49 14.01
N ALA A 2 9.79 36.87 13.57
CA ALA A 2 8.52 37.51 13.31
C ALA A 2 7.49 37.08 14.36
N GLU A 3 6.59 37.95 14.77
CA GLU A 3 5.46 37.54 15.60
C GLU A 3 4.35 37.03 14.70
N LEU A 4 4.03 35.74 14.81
CA LEU A 4 3.03 35.06 13.99
C LEU A 4 1.98 34.38 14.88
N ASN A 5 0.73 34.26 14.35
CA ASN A 5 -0.27 33.43 15.00
C ASN A 5 -0.06 31.93 14.69
N GLY A 6 -0.73 31.05 15.42
CA GLY A 6 -0.53 29.61 15.29
C GLY A 6 -0.88 29.08 13.89
N SER A 7 -1.86 29.64 13.21
CA SER A 7 -2.21 29.24 11.82
C SER A 7 -1.08 29.58 10.85
N GLN A 8 -0.52 30.80 10.97
CA GLN A 8 0.64 31.24 10.18
C GLN A 8 1.86 30.34 10.45
N ILE A 9 2.13 30.05 11.73
CA ILE A 9 3.23 29.15 12.14
C ILE A 9 3.06 27.76 11.53
N LEU A 10 1.84 27.20 11.53
CA LEU A 10 1.57 25.91 10.94
C LEU A 10 1.89 25.90 9.44
N VAL A 11 1.37 26.87 8.68
CA VAL A 11 1.60 26.99 7.23
C VAL A 11 3.09 27.14 6.94
N GLU A 12 3.81 28.02 7.66
CA GLU A 12 5.26 28.16 7.48
C GLU A 12 6.02 26.86 7.81
N CYS A 13 5.64 26.13 8.86
CA CYS A 13 6.24 24.84 9.18
C CYS A 13 5.96 23.79 8.08
N LEU A 14 4.76 23.75 7.50
CA LEU A 14 4.44 22.86 6.39
C LEU A 14 5.31 23.17 5.16
N LYS A 15 5.51 24.45 4.84
CA LYS A 15 6.42 24.90 3.78
C LYS A 15 7.88 24.50 4.07
N GLU A 16 8.35 24.61 5.32
CA GLU A 16 9.68 24.12 5.74
C GLU A 16 9.86 22.63 5.47
N GLN A 17 8.80 21.82 5.66
CA GLN A 17 8.81 20.37 5.41
C GLN A 17 8.63 20.00 3.93
N GLY A 18 8.46 20.99 3.04
CA GLY A 18 8.27 20.80 1.61
C GLY A 18 6.89 20.23 1.25
N VAL A 19 5.89 20.50 2.08
CA VAL A 19 4.49 20.15 1.79
C VAL A 19 3.96 21.09 0.72
N ASP A 20 3.51 20.52 -0.38
CA ASP A 20 2.89 21.20 -1.51
C ASP A 20 1.39 20.90 -1.63
N THR A 21 0.91 19.86 -0.94
CA THR A 21 -0.47 19.39 -1.02
C THR A 21 -0.98 18.89 0.33
N ILE A 22 -2.21 19.26 0.67
CA ILE A 22 -2.96 18.81 1.85
C ILE A 22 -4.31 18.30 1.40
N PHE A 23 -4.76 17.17 1.96
CA PHE A 23 -6.09 16.61 1.74
C PHE A 23 -6.94 16.80 2.99
N GLY A 24 -8.18 17.26 2.86
CA GLY A 24 -8.95 17.46 4.08
C GLY A 24 -10.36 17.99 3.86
N TYR A 25 -11.03 18.22 5.01
CA TYR A 25 -12.38 18.74 5.08
C TYR A 25 -12.48 19.83 6.15
N PRO A 26 -13.04 21.02 5.86
CA PRO A 26 -13.14 22.12 6.81
C PRO A 26 -14.20 21.85 7.90
N GLY A 27 -14.04 22.54 9.02
CA GLY A 27 -15.03 22.57 10.12
C GLY A 27 -14.66 23.62 11.16
N GLY A 28 -15.53 23.83 12.13
CA GLY A 28 -15.47 24.96 13.07
C GLY A 28 -14.17 25.12 13.86
N ALA A 29 -13.51 24.02 14.21
CA ALA A 29 -12.28 24.09 15.00
C ALA A 29 -11.03 24.48 14.16
N VAL A 30 -11.08 24.34 12.83
CA VAL A 30 -9.94 24.56 11.93
C VAL A 30 -10.11 25.79 11.01
N LEU A 31 -11.14 26.60 11.20
CA LEU A 31 -11.40 27.77 10.32
C LEU A 31 -10.22 28.74 10.25
N ASN A 32 -9.52 28.98 11.35
CA ASN A 32 -8.34 29.85 11.34
C ASN A 32 -7.22 29.28 10.45
N LEU A 33 -7.07 27.94 10.39
CA LEU A 33 -6.11 27.28 9.52
C LEU A 33 -6.53 27.39 8.04
N TYR A 34 -7.82 27.21 7.77
CA TYR A 34 -8.35 27.35 6.40
C TYR A 34 -8.28 28.78 5.87
N ASP A 35 -8.48 29.81 6.74
CA ASP A 35 -8.27 31.20 6.35
C ASP A 35 -6.81 31.47 5.97
N GLU A 36 -5.86 30.89 6.70
CA GLU A 36 -4.44 31.05 6.38
C GLU A 36 -4.05 30.23 5.13
N LEU A 37 -4.56 29.02 4.96
CA LEU A 37 -4.35 28.21 3.74
C LEU A 37 -4.88 28.92 2.49
N TYR A 38 -6.01 29.63 2.59
CA TYR A 38 -6.54 30.44 1.49
C TYR A 38 -5.56 31.53 1.03
N ARG A 39 -4.81 32.14 1.96
CA ARG A 39 -3.79 33.14 1.65
C ARG A 39 -2.55 32.55 0.98
N HIS A 40 -2.33 31.25 1.12
CA HIS A 40 -1.17 30.53 0.61
C HIS A 40 -1.53 29.45 -0.44
N GLN A 41 -2.70 29.58 -1.10
CA GLN A 41 -3.19 28.60 -2.09
C GLN A 41 -2.26 28.41 -3.30
N ASP A 42 -1.42 29.39 -3.60
CA ASP A 42 -0.40 29.32 -4.66
C ASP A 42 0.84 28.51 -4.24
N GLU A 43 1.05 28.29 -2.94
CA GLU A 43 2.20 27.58 -2.39
C GLU A 43 1.83 26.18 -1.88
N ILE A 44 0.65 26.04 -1.27
CA ILE A 44 0.12 24.77 -0.74
C ILE A 44 -1.28 24.55 -1.32
N LYS A 45 -1.42 23.53 -2.13
CA LYS A 45 -2.70 23.12 -2.69
C LYS A 45 -3.51 22.36 -1.65
N HIS A 46 -4.69 22.86 -1.31
CA HIS A 46 -5.65 22.09 -0.52
C HIS A 46 -6.65 21.36 -1.43
N ILE A 47 -6.82 20.06 -1.21
CA ILE A 47 -7.80 19.22 -1.89
C ILE A 47 -8.95 18.95 -0.93
N LEU A 48 -10.11 19.50 -1.24
CA LEU A 48 -11.34 19.22 -0.53
C LEU A 48 -11.86 17.86 -0.97
N THR A 49 -11.85 16.89 -0.06
CA THR A 49 -12.44 15.56 -0.29
C THR A 49 -13.91 15.54 0.10
N SER A 50 -14.65 14.53 -0.29
CA SER A 50 -16.05 14.37 0.10
C SER A 50 -16.23 13.81 1.52
N HIS A 51 -15.16 13.19 2.06
CA HIS A 51 -15.14 12.59 3.40
C HIS A 51 -13.70 12.57 3.92
N GLU A 52 -13.51 12.72 5.24
CA GLU A 52 -12.17 12.75 5.85
C GLU A 52 -11.44 11.42 5.69
N GLN A 53 -12.14 10.29 5.66
CA GLN A 53 -11.53 9.00 5.34
C GLN A 53 -10.90 9.02 3.94
N GLY A 54 -11.58 9.61 2.95
CA GLY A 54 -11.04 9.84 1.61
C GLY A 54 -9.80 10.72 1.63
N ALA A 55 -9.78 11.77 2.48
CA ALA A 55 -8.61 12.62 2.67
C ALA A 55 -7.40 11.85 3.21
N ALA A 56 -7.61 10.99 4.22
CA ALA A 56 -6.54 10.17 4.77
C ALA A 56 -6.02 9.14 3.74
N HIS A 57 -6.90 8.51 2.96
CA HIS A 57 -6.50 7.61 1.87
C HIS A 57 -5.77 8.34 0.74
N ALA A 58 -6.18 9.58 0.40
CA ALA A 58 -5.47 10.38 -0.57
C ALA A 58 -4.07 10.79 -0.09
N ALA A 59 -3.92 11.17 1.18
CA ALA A 59 -2.62 11.43 1.79
C ALA A 59 -1.72 10.17 1.79
N ASP A 60 -2.29 9.00 2.06
CA ASP A 60 -1.60 7.69 1.99
C ASP A 60 -1.13 7.40 0.56
N GLY A 61 -2.02 7.48 -0.44
CA GLY A 61 -1.68 7.26 -1.84
C GLY A 61 -0.63 8.24 -2.37
N TYR A 62 -0.73 9.52 -2.00
CA TYR A 62 0.27 10.54 -2.28
C TYR A 62 1.64 10.15 -1.71
N ALA A 63 1.68 9.71 -0.45
CA ALA A 63 2.94 9.34 0.20
C ALA A 63 3.58 8.10 -0.45
N ARG A 64 2.80 7.07 -0.75
CA ARG A 64 3.31 5.85 -1.41
C ARG A 64 3.86 6.14 -2.80
N ALA A 65 3.14 6.92 -3.60
CA ALA A 65 3.53 7.22 -4.98
C ALA A 65 4.75 8.14 -5.04
N THR A 66 4.80 9.18 -4.21
CA THR A 66 5.85 10.22 -4.27
C THR A 66 7.05 9.96 -3.36
N GLY A 67 6.91 9.12 -2.33
CA GLY A 67 7.91 8.95 -1.28
C GLY A 67 7.98 10.09 -0.26
N LYS A 68 7.12 11.11 -0.39
CA LYS A 68 7.00 12.24 0.57
C LYS A 68 6.09 11.88 1.74
N VAL A 69 6.10 12.67 2.80
CA VAL A 69 5.12 12.55 3.88
C VAL A 69 3.77 13.08 3.42
N GLY A 70 2.72 12.24 3.51
CA GLY A 70 1.35 12.65 3.21
C GLY A 70 0.76 13.50 4.34
N VAL A 71 -0.08 14.47 4.01
CA VAL A 71 -0.71 15.34 5.02
C VAL A 71 -2.22 15.36 4.84
N CYS A 72 -2.96 15.05 5.90
CA CYS A 72 -4.41 15.25 5.95
C CYS A 72 -4.80 16.18 7.10
N LEU A 73 -5.91 16.92 6.90
CA LEU A 73 -6.41 17.92 7.84
C LEU A 73 -7.91 17.73 8.07
N ALA A 74 -8.32 17.61 9.33
CA ALA A 74 -9.72 17.49 9.70
C ALA A 74 -10.08 18.37 10.91
N THR A 75 -11.36 18.68 11.03
CA THR A 75 -11.89 19.36 12.22
C THR A 75 -11.97 18.39 13.41
N SER A 76 -12.35 18.92 14.59
CA SER A 76 -12.56 18.15 15.82
C SER A 76 -13.76 17.19 15.71
N GLY A 77 -13.90 16.32 16.70
CA GLY A 77 -15.03 15.41 16.83
C GLY A 77 -15.15 14.44 15.66
N PRO A 78 -16.29 14.46 14.94
CA PRO A 78 -16.55 13.51 13.85
C PRO A 78 -15.53 13.63 12.70
N GLY A 79 -15.00 14.81 12.41
CA GLY A 79 -13.97 14.97 11.39
C GLY A 79 -12.68 14.24 11.76
N ALA A 80 -12.22 14.37 12.99
CA ALA A 80 -11.06 13.66 13.51
C ALA A 80 -11.29 12.15 13.55
N THR A 81 -12.45 11.68 14.02
CA THR A 81 -12.75 10.24 14.08
C THR A 81 -12.88 9.59 12.71
N ASN A 82 -13.30 10.32 11.67
CA ASN A 82 -13.36 9.84 10.30
C ASN A 82 -11.97 9.57 9.68
N LEU A 83 -10.89 10.12 10.25
CA LEU A 83 -9.51 9.80 9.81
C LEU A 83 -9.00 8.45 10.30
N VAL A 84 -9.62 7.86 11.34
CA VAL A 84 -9.08 6.71 12.09
C VAL A 84 -8.75 5.53 11.20
N THR A 85 -9.65 5.13 10.29
CA THR A 85 -9.41 4.02 9.36
C THR A 85 -8.19 4.30 8.46
N GLY A 86 -8.08 5.51 7.91
CA GLY A 86 -6.95 5.88 7.06
C GLY A 86 -5.62 5.94 7.82
N ILE A 87 -5.62 6.44 9.06
CA ILE A 87 -4.46 6.43 9.95
C ILE A 87 -4.03 4.98 10.26
N ALA A 88 -4.98 4.10 10.60
CA ALA A 88 -4.70 2.68 10.85
C ALA A 88 -4.12 1.98 9.61
N ASN A 89 -4.63 2.31 8.40
CA ASN A 89 -4.10 1.81 7.15
C ASN A 89 -2.63 2.22 6.95
N ALA A 90 -2.32 3.49 7.12
CA ALA A 90 -0.97 4.02 7.02
C ALA A 90 -0.01 3.38 8.06
N TYR A 91 -0.49 3.12 9.28
CA TYR A 91 0.27 2.46 10.33
C TYR A 91 0.61 1.01 9.97
N MET A 92 -0.37 0.23 9.53
CA MET A 92 -0.18 -1.18 9.19
C MET A 92 0.78 -1.39 8.02
N ASP A 93 0.82 -0.46 7.07
CA ASP A 93 1.67 -0.55 5.88
C ASP A 93 2.91 0.37 5.93
N SER A 94 3.18 0.97 7.09
CA SER A 94 4.40 1.79 7.29
C SER A 94 4.48 3.00 6.34
N VAL A 95 3.36 3.71 6.16
CA VAL A 95 3.27 4.88 5.29
C VAL A 95 3.51 6.16 6.10
N PRO A 96 4.46 7.02 5.71
CA PRO A 96 4.70 8.26 6.42
C PRO A 96 3.54 9.24 6.20
N MET A 97 2.85 9.61 7.27
CA MET A 97 1.70 10.52 7.24
C MET A 97 1.72 11.44 8.46
N VAL A 98 1.33 12.69 8.28
CA VAL A 98 1.01 13.61 9.37
C VAL A 98 -0.46 13.98 9.28
N ALA A 99 -1.25 13.47 10.23
CA ALA A 99 -2.67 13.79 10.38
C ALA A 99 -2.80 14.97 11.35
N ILE A 100 -3.35 16.07 10.87
CA ILE A 100 -3.58 17.29 11.65
C ILE A 100 -5.05 17.36 11.98
N THR A 101 -5.40 17.46 13.27
CA THR A 101 -6.77 17.63 13.72
C THR A 101 -6.92 18.92 14.51
N GLY A 102 -8.05 19.58 14.35
CA GLY A 102 -8.45 20.63 15.27
C GLY A 102 -9.08 20.05 16.54
N ASN A 103 -8.99 20.78 17.64
CA ASN A 103 -9.70 20.47 18.87
C ASN A 103 -10.43 21.71 19.41
N VAL A 104 -11.27 21.53 20.39
CA VAL A 104 -11.90 22.64 21.13
C VAL A 104 -10.83 23.50 21.81
N GLY A 105 -11.17 24.70 22.25
CA GLY A 105 -10.24 25.55 22.99
C GLY A 105 -9.77 24.89 24.30
N THR A 106 -8.57 25.19 24.76
CA THR A 106 -7.99 24.61 25.98
C THR A 106 -8.87 24.71 27.22
N ASN A 107 -9.67 25.75 27.33
CA ASN A 107 -10.64 25.96 28.43
C ASN A 107 -11.85 25.01 28.38
N LEU A 108 -12.08 24.33 27.27
CA LEU A 108 -13.20 23.41 27.04
C LEU A 108 -12.77 21.93 27.08
N LEU A 109 -11.47 21.62 27.07
CA LEU A 109 -10.97 20.25 27.08
C LEU A 109 -11.40 19.49 28.34
N GLY A 110 -11.89 18.26 28.17
CA GLY A 110 -12.33 17.38 29.24
C GLY A 110 -13.69 17.77 29.84
N LYS A 111 -14.53 18.52 29.11
CA LYS A 111 -15.83 19.01 29.54
C LYS A 111 -17.01 18.50 28.70
N ASP A 112 -16.78 17.47 27.89
CA ASP A 112 -17.77 16.94 26.95
C ASP A 112 -18.37 18.03 26.03
N SER A 113 -17.51 18.94 25.59
CA SER A 113 -17.88 20.09 24.75
C SER A 113 -18.32 19.63 23.37
N PHE A 114 -19.10 20.47 22.68
CA PHE A 114 -19.54 20.16 21.31
C PHE A 114 -18.37 19.84 20.39
N GLN A 115 -18.42 18.68 19.72
CA GLN A 115 -17.38 18.11 18.86
C GLN A 115 -16.02 17.90 19.56
N GLU A 116 -16.00 17.70 20.86
CA GLU A 116 -14.82 17.25 21.58
C GLU A 116 -14.71 15.70 21.48
N VAL A 117 -13.52 15.22 21.23
CA VAL A 117 -13.16 13.80 21.33
C VAL A 117 -11.67 13.69 21.67
N ASP A 118 -11.29 12.72 22.51
CA ASP A 118 -9.88 12.39 22.74
C ASP A 118 -9.32 11.60 21.56
N ILE A 119 -9.09 12.30 20.46
CA ILE A 119 -8.57 11.67 19.24
C ILE A 119 -7.14 11.13 19.44
N ALA A 120 -6.35 11.73 20.34
CA ALA A 120 -5.03 11.22 20.68
C ALA A 120 -5.14 9.85 21.37
N GLY A 121 -6.07 9.68 22.31
CA GLY A 121 -6.35 8.39 22.94
C GLY A 121 -6.86 7.35 21.94
N VAL A 122 -7.80 7.73 21.05
CA VAL A 122 -8.33 6.84 20.01
C VAL A 122 -7.26 6.36 19.04
N THR A 123 -6.32 7.24 18.66
CA THR A 123 -5.29 6.92 17.65
C THR A 123 -3.98 6.41 18.24
N MET A 124 -3.84 6.36 19.54
CA MET A 124 -2.60 5.93 20.22
C MET A 124 -2.07 4.57 19.70
N PRO A 125 -2.88 3.51 19.56
CA PRO A 125 -2.41 2.20 19.11
C PRO A 125 -2.13 2.11 17.60
N ILE A 126 -2.52 3.11 16.82
CA ILE A 126 -2.43 3.12 15.35
C ILE A 126 -1.56 4.26 14.80
N THR A 127 -0.72 4.86 15.65
CA THR A 127 0.23 5.92 15.27
C THR A 127 1.60 5.65 15.85
N LYS A 128 2.64 6.16 15.21
CA LYS A 128 3.99 6.15 15.80
C LYS A 128 4.09 7.09 16.99
N HIS A 129 3.36 8.19 16.95
CA HIS A 129 3.27 9.18 18.03
C HIS A 129 2.06 10.08 17.82
N ASN A 130 1.55 10.63 18.92
CA ASN A 130 0.51 11.67 18.93
C ASN A 130 0.96 12.85 19.76
N PHE A 131 0.51 14.02 19.35
CA PHE A 131 0.72 15.26 20.07
C PHE A 131 -0.62 15.97 20.26
N ILE A 132 -0.80 16.56 21.45
CA ILE A 132 -1.84 17.55 21.72
C ILE A 132 -1.15 18.88 21.97
N VAL A 133 -1.36 19.85 21.09
CA VAL A 133 -0.74 21.18 21.18
C VAL A 133 -1.71 22.14 21.87
N LYS A 134 -1.34 22.55 23.09
CA LYS A 134 -2.12 23.46 23.95
C LYS A 134 -1.41 24.82 24.19
N ASP A 135 -0.25 25.02 23.57
CA ASP A 135 0.58 26.22 23.70
C ASP A 135 1.22 26.55 22.35
N VAL A 136 0.93 27.74 21.82
CA VAL A 136 1.42 28.20 20.52
C VAL A 136 2.95 28.20 20.43
N LYS A 137 3.66 28.44 21.53
CA LYS A 137 5.13 28.43 21.61
C LYS A 137 5.72 27.06 21.32
N LYS A 138 4.94 25.99 21.48
CA LYS A 138 5.37 24.60 21.21
C LYS A 138 5.01 24.13 19.80
N LEU A 139 4.14 24.85 19.08
CA LEU A 139 3.57 24.41 17.80
C LEU A 139 4.64 24.11 16.74
N ALA A 140 5.52 25.07 16.45
CA ALA A 140 6.55 24.89 15.41
C ALA A 140 7.45 23.67 15.67
N LYS A 141 7.93 23.54 16.93
CA LYS A 141 8.76 22.40 17.35
C LYS A 141 7.99 21.07 17.20
N THR A 142 6.71 21.07 17.53
CA THR A 142 5.86 19.85 17.44
C THR A 142 5.67 19.43 16.00
N ILE A 143 5.34 20.35 15.08
CA ILE A 143 5.18 20.04 13.65
C ILE A 143 6.47 19.46 13.07
N ARG A 144 7.62 20.11 13.26
CA ARG A 144 8.91 19.60 12.79
C ARG A 144 9.21 18.20 13.32
N ARG A 145 8.92 17.97 14.61
CA ARG A 145 9.11 16.66 15.25
C ARG A 145 8.16 15.60 14.67
N ALA A 146 6.91 15.96 14.38
CA ALA A 146 5.93 15.05 13.79
C ALA A 146 6.40 14.53 12.42
N PHE A 147 6.86 15.41 11.53
CA PHE A 147 7.40 15.01 10.23
C PHE A 147 8.64 14.13 10.36
N LYS A 148 9.57 14.50 11.26
CA LYS A 148 10.76 13.69 11.53
C LYS A 148 10.41 12.29 12.02
N ILE A 149 9.47 12.16 12.96
CA ILE A 149 9.01 10.85 13.47
C ILE A 149 8.32 10.05 12.35
N ALA A 150 7.44 10.68 11.58
CA ALA A 150 6.71 10.01 10.51
C ALA A 150 7.65 9.36 9.47
N ALA A 151 8.75 10.03 9.11
CA ALA A 151 9.69 9.60 8.09
C ALA A 151 10.87 8.75 8.60
N SER A 152 11.15 8.73 9.92
CA SER A 152 12.36 8.08 10.47
C SER A 152 12.15 6.59 10.74
N GLY A 153 13.25 5.81 10.65
CA GLY A 153 13.23 4.36 10.89
C GLY A 153 12.21 3.67 10.02
N ARG A 154 11.38 2.77 10.60
CA ARG A 154 10.17 2.29 9.94
C ARG A 154 9.18 3.45 9.87
N PRO A 155 8.78 3.95 8.69
CA PRO A 155 7.86 5.07 8.57
C PRO A 155 6.47 4.76 9.14
N GLY A 156 5.67 5.79 9.37
CA GLY A 156 4.29 5.60 9.82
C GLY A 156 3.59 6.91 10.18
N PRO A 157 2.30 6.88 10.52
CA PRO A 157 1.51 8.06 10.80
C PRO A 157 1.83 8.68 12.17
N VAL A 158 1.73 10.00 12.22
CA VAL A 158 1.77 10.81 13.44
C VAL A 158 0.56 11.73 13.46
N LEU A 159 -0.14 11.76 14.60
CA LEU A 159 -1.25 12.69 14.82
C LEU A 159 -0.75 13.96 15.50
N VAL A 160 -1.22 15.11 15.04
CA VAL A 160 -1.03 16.41 15.71
C VAL A 160 -2.39 17.06 15.91
N ASP A 161 -2.89 17.00 17.12
CA ASP A 161 -4.15 17.59 17.55
C ASP A 161 -3.90 19.00 18.10
N ILE A 162 -4.56 20.02 17.56
CA ILE A 162 -4.28 21.43 17.84
C ILE A 162 -5.55 22.10 18.39
N THR A 163 -5.45 22.63 19.63
CA THR A 163 -6.59 23.36 20.20
C THR A 163 -6.85 24.69 19.47
N LYS A 164 -8.11 25.07 19.39
CA LYS A 164 -8.57 26.25 18.59
C LYS A 164 -7.90 27.55 19.01
N ASP A 165 -7.69 27.76 20.30
CA ASP A 165 -7.02 28.95 20.83
C ASP A 165 -5.54 29.04 20.41
N VAL A 166 -4.83 27.91 20.29
CA VAL A 166 -3.46 27.86 19.78
C VAL A 166 -3.39 28.39 18.33
N THR A 167 -4.38 28.11 17.50
CA THR A 167 -4.40 28.59 16.11
C THR A 167 -4.48 30.11 15.99
N ALA A 168 -5.07 30.79 17.00
CA ALA A 168 -5.26 32.24 17.05
C ALA A 168 -4.17 32.96 17.84
N ASN A 169 -3.62 32.32 18.87
CA ASN A 169 -2.61 32.93 19.75
C ASN A 169 -1.31 33.19 18.98
N LYS A 170 -0.58 34.25 19.39
CA LYS A 170 0.68 34.68 18.76
C LYS A 170 1.90 34.29 19.58
N CYS A 171 3.00 34.05 18.89
CA CYS A 171 4.33 33.97 19.50
C CYS A 171 5.43 34.30 18.48
N GLU A 172 6.63 34.47 18.97
CA GLU A 172 7.81 34.60 18.11
C GLU A 172 8.07 33.32 17.32
N TYR A 173 8.23 33.46 16.01
CA TYR A 173 8.56 32.38 15.09
C TYR A 173 9.94 32.58 14.47
N LYS A 174 10.70 31.47 14.39
CA LYS A 174 11.98 31.39 13.70
C LYS A 174 11.92 30.23 12.68
N LYS A 175 12.11 30.58 11.41
CA LYS A 175 12.22 29.60 10.33
C LYS A 175 13.47 28.73 10.52
N GLU A 176 13.35 27.43 10.27
CA GLU A 176 14.46 26.46 10.31
C GLU A 176 14.71 25.86 8.93
N ASP A 177 15.99 25.62 8.59
CA ASP A 177 16.37 24.90 7.39
C ASP A 177 16.46 23.40 7.70
N VAL A 178 15.34 22.71 7.52
CA VAL A 178 15.21 21.27 7.81
C VAL A 178 16.22 20.43 7.02
N LYS A 179 16.55 20.83 5.78
CA LYS A 179 17.54 20.10 4.94
C LYS A 179 18.96 20.11 5.50
N LYS A 180 19.31 21.09 6.34
CA LYS A 180 20.60 21.10 7.06
C LYS A 180 20.59 20.21 8.30
N ALA A 181 19.45 20.08 8.96
CA ALA A 181 19.32 19.26 10.17
C ALA A 181 19.41 17.75 9.87
N ASP A 182 18.95 17.30 8.71
CA ASP A 182 18.98 15.87 8.32
C ASP A 182 20.33 15.37 7.80
N LYS A 183 21.32 16.27 7.58
CA LYS A 183 22.69 15.90 7.14
C LYS A 183 23.59 15.36 8.26
N ALA A 184 23.11 15.20 9.47
CA ALA A 184 23.85 14.47 10.50
C ALA A 184 24.11 13.04 9.96
N LYS A 185 25.38 12.59 9.96
CA LYS A 185 25.77 11.25 9.51
C LYS A 185 24.89 10.24 10.22
N LYS A 186 24.05 9.53 9.46
CA LYS A 186 23.40 8.31 9.97
C LYS A 186 24.54 7.34 10.31
N GLU A 187 24.71 7.03 11.59
CA GLU A 187 25.57 5.91 11.98
C GLU A 187 24.98 4.63 11.37
N LYS A 188 25.87 3.78 10.83
CA LYS A 188 25.46 2.47 10.34
C LYS A 188 24.98 1.65 11.53
N SER A 189 23.80 1.09 11.45
CA SER A 189 23.23 0.21 12.48
C SER A 189 23.80 -1.21 12.44
N PHE A 190 24.58 -1.56 11.42
CA PHE A 190 25.13 -2.89 11.18
C PHE A 190 26.67 -2.89 11.15
N THR A 191 27.27 -4.03 11.44
CA THR A 191 28.72 -4.23 11.57
C THR A 191 29.31 -5.02 10.38
N GLU A 192 30.62 -4.84 10.13
CA GLU A 192 31.35 -5.64 9.15
C GLU A 192 31.26 -7.16 9.43
N LYS A 193 31.30 -7.56 10.71
CA LYS A 193 31.18 -8.98 11.11
C LYS A 193 29.84 -9.60 10.73
N GLU A 194 28.74 -8.83 10.80
CA GLU A 194 27.42 -9.31 10.35
C GLU A 194 27.39 -9.47 8.83
N LEU A 195 27.99 -8.53 8.08
CA LEU A 195 28.12 -8.61 6.63
C LEU A 195 28.98 -9.82 6.21
N ASP A 196 30.10 -10.09 6.90
CA ASP A 196 30.95 -11.24 6.60
C ASP A 196 30.21 -12.56 6.83
N LYS A 197 29.44 -12.68 7.92
CA LYS A 197 28.59 -13.85 8.18
C LYS A 197 27.51 -14.03 7.12
N ALA A 198 26.89 -12.94 6.67
CA ALA A 198 25.88 -12.99 5.63
C ALA A 198 26.48 -13.44 4.30
N ALA A 199 27.64 -12.89 3.92
CA ALA A 199 28.36 -13.29 2.72
C ALA A 199 28.78 -14.78 2.77
N GLU A 200 29.27 -15.27 3.92
CA GLU A 200 29.60 -16.67 4.11
C GLU A 200 28.37 -17.59 4.01
N MET A 201 27.23 -17.17 4.57
CA MET A 201 25.97 -17.90 4.48
C MET A 201 25.47 -18.00 3.03
N ILE A 202 25.54 -16.88 2.28
CA ILE A 202 25.19 -16.82 0.86
C ILE A 202 26.10 -17.70 0.03
N ALA A 203 27.43 -17.65 0.27
CA ALA A 203 28.42 -18.43 -0.49
C ALA A 203 28.24 -19.96 -0.36
N LYS A 204 27.59 -20.43 0.69
CA LYS A 204 27.36 -21.87 0.95
C LYS A 204 26.02 -22.39 0.41
N ALA A 205 25.13 -21.52 -0.01
CA ALA A 205 23.82 -21.90 -0.48
C ALA A 205 23.89 -22.62 -1.82
N LYS A 206 23.05 -23.63 -1.99
CA LYS A 206 22.88 -24.38 -3.24
C LYS A 206 21.51 -24.11 -3.89
N ARG A 207 20.52 -23.79 -3.09
CA ARG A 207 19.14 -23.50 -3.50
C ARG A 207 18.64 -22.22 -2.83
N PRO A 208 19.31 -21.06 -3.09
CA PRO A 208 18.89 -19.81 -2.50
C PRO A 208 17.59 -19.29 -3.08
N VAL A 209 16.80 -18.58 -2.27
CA VAL A 209 15.64 -17.77 -2.68
C VAL A 209 15.74 -16.39 -2.05
N ILE A 210 15.41 -15.35 -2.81
CA ILE A 210 15.32 -13.97 -2.32
C ILE A 210 13.84 -13.60 -2.18
N PHE A 211 13.44 -13.19 -0.97
CA PHE A 211 12.08 -12.78 -0.65
C PHE A 211 12.02 -11.28 -0.32
N LEU A 212 11.19 -10.53 -1.07
CA LEU A 212 11.08 -9.08 -1.00
C LEU A 212 9.80 -8.64 -0.29
N GLY A 213 9.96 -7.76 0.70
CA GLY A 213 8.84 -7.12 1.39
C GLY A 213 8.70 -5.63 1.07
N GLY A 214 7.75 -4.96 1.73
CA GLY A 214 7.49 -3.53 1.58
C GLY A 214 8.68 -2.63 1.94
N GLY A 215 9.55 -3.08 2.86
CA GLY A 215 10.78 -2.37 3.22
C GLY A 215 11.73 -2.19 2.04
N ALA A 216 11.77 -3.13 1.10
CA ALA A 216 12.55 -3.04 -0.13
C ALA A 216 12.09 -1.88 -1.04
N ILE A 217 10.77 -1.62 -1.09
CA ILE A 217 10.17 -0.48 -1.81
C ILE A 217 10.46 0.83 -1.08
N ILE A 218 10.24 0.86 0.24
CA ILE A 218 10.40 2.07 1.07
C ILE A 218 11.85 2.56 1.03
N SER A 219 12.83 1.66 1.10
CA SER A 219 14.25 1.99 1.05
C SER A 219 14.77 2.29 -0.38
N GLU A 220 13.92 2.14 -1.41
CA GLU A 220 14.31 2.32 -2.82
C GLU A 220 15.53 1.47 -3.24
N ALA A 221 15.57 0.22 -2.77
CA ALA A 221 16.72 -0.68 -2.92
C ALA A 221 16.75 -1.45 -4.25
N HIS A 222 15.91 -1.12 -5.23
CA HIS A 222 15.72 -1.90 -6.46
C HIS A 222 16.99 -2.17 -7.26
N LYS A 223 17.95 -1.22 -7.29
CA LYS A 223 19.25 -1.40 -7.97
C LYS A 223 20.16 -2.36 -7.21
N GLU A 224 20.21 -2.21 -5.90
CA GLU A 224 21.01 -3.05 -5.02
C GLU A 224 20.45 -4.49 -4.95
N ILE A 225 19.12 -4.64 -5.00
CA ILE A 225 18.44 -5.94 -5.12
C ILE A 225 18.77 -6.60 -6.45
N LYS A 226 18.68 -5.87 -7.58
CA LYS A 226 19.05 -6.42 -8.89
C LYS A 226 20.50 -6.90 -8.90
N ALA A 227 21.43 -6.12 -8.32
CA ALA A 227 22.83 -6.52 -8.20
C ALA A 227 23.01 -7.76 -7.33
N LEU A 228 22.28 -7.87 -6.19
CA LEU A 228 22.28 -9.07 -5.34
C LEU A 228 21.80 -10.30 -6.11
N VAL A 229 20.70 -10.18 -6.84
CA VAL A 229 20.11 -11.26 -7.65
C VAL A 229 21.10 -11.70 -8.74
N ASP A 230 21.82 -10.77 -9.38
CA ASP A 230 22.81 -11.07 -10.41
C ASP A 230 24.08 -11.73 -9.83
N LEU A 231 24.46 -11.38 -8.59
CA LEU A 231 25.60 -11.98 -7.89
C LEU A 231 25.28 -13.38 -7.39
N MET A 232 24.06 -13.56 -6.85
CA MET A 232 23.64 -14.85 -6.28
C MET A 232 23.12 -15.82 -7.32
N ASP A 233 22.74 -15.38 -8.52
CA ASP A 233 22.00 -16.17 -9.52
C ASP A 233 20.83 -16.92 -8.87
N ALA A 234 19.95 -16.19 -8.20
CA ALA A 234 18.89 -16.74 -7.37
C ALA A 234 17.50 -16.33 -7.84
N PRO A 235 16.48 -17.18 -7.70
CA PRO A 235 15.09 -16.83 -7.98
C PRO A 235 14.55 -15.87 -6.91
N VAL A 236 13.56 -15.06 -7.31
CA VAL A 236 12.99 -13.98 -6.50
C VAL A 236 11.48 -14.16 -6.36
N CYS A 237 10.97 -14.01 -5.14
CA CYS A 237 9.55 -13.85 -4.87
C CYS A 237 9.29 -12.59 -4.03
N ASP A 238 8.06 -12.14 -3.98
CA ASP A 238 7.67 -10.98 -3.19
C ASP A 238 6.42 -11.22 -2.34
N SER A 239 6.22 -10.37 -1.35
CA SER A 239 4.91 -10.16 -0.74
C SER A 239 4.10 -9.18 -1.59
N LEU A 240 2.80 -9.05 -1.31
CA LEU A 240 1.94 -8.03 -1.95
C LEU A 240 2.58 -6.63 -1.89
N MET A 241 3.17 -6.26 -0.74
CA MET A 241 3.80 -4.96 -0.53
C MET A 241 5.20 -4.84 -1.14
N GLY A 242 5.81 -5.95 -1.55
CA GLY A 242 7.14 -5.98 -2.19
C GLY A 242 7.11 -5.84 -3.71
N LYS A 243 5.92 -5.81 -4.32
CA LYS A 243 5.76 -5.75 -5.77
C LYS A 243 6.40 -4.51 -6.38
N GLY A 244 7.19 -4.75 -7.44
CA GLY A 244 7.96 -3.71 -8.12
C GLY A 244 9.33 -3.41 -7.49
N ALA A 245 9.70 -4.07 -6.38
CA ALA A 245 11.07 -3.99 -5.85
C ALA A 245 12.08 -4.71 -6.76
N PHE A 246 11.61 -5.72 -7.48
CA PHE A 246 12.32 -6.42 -8.56
C PHE A 246 11.45 -6.44 -9.81
N ASP A 247 12.06 -6.54 -10.98
CA ASP A 247 11.34 -6.55 -12.25
C ASP A 247 10.49 -7.82 -12.41
N GLY A 248 9.17 -7.66 -12.41
CA GLY A 248 8.21 -8.75 -12.59
C GLY A 248 8.25 -9.41 -13.98
N THR A 249 9.05 -8.90 -14.92
CA THR A 249 9.30 -9.50 -16.24
C THR A 249 10.58 -10.31 -16.33
N ASP A 250 11.46 -10.24 -15.30
CA ASP A 250 12.70 -11.04 -15.25
C ASP A 250 12.34 -12.52 -15.08
N LYS A 251 13.00 -13.42 -15.83
CA LYS A 251 12.77 -14.88 -15.80
C LYS A 251 12.97 -15.52 -14.42
N ARG A 252 13.74 -14.87 -13.53
CA ARG A 252 13.99 -15.33 -12.16
C ARG A 252 12.86 -14.95 -11.19
N TYR A 253 11.94 -14.09 -11.61
CA TYR A 253 10.81 -13.71 -10.78
C TYR A 253 9.73 -14.79 -10.78
N MET A 254 9.45 -15.34 -9.60
CA MET A 254 8.50 -16.45 -9.44
C MET A 254 7.06 -16.00 -9.12
N GLY A 255 6.86 -14.70 -8.90
CA GLY A 255 5.57 -14.16 -8.46
C GLY A 255 5.50 -13.95 -6.94
N MET A 256 4.28 -13.68 -6.49
CA MET A 256 4.00 -13.45 -5.06
C MET A 256 4.00 -14.77 -4.28
N ILE A 257 4.46 -14.72 -3.01
CA ILE A 257 4.37 -15.83 -2.06
C ILE A 257 3.14 -15.66 -1.15
N GLY A 258 2.65 -16.77 -0.61
CA GLY A 258 1.63 -16.81 0.45
C GLY A 258 0.28 -17.30 -0.02
N MET A 259 -0.79 -16.86 0.67
CA MET A 259 -2.15 -17.38 0.51
C MET A 259 -2.65 -17.38 -0.94
N HIS A 260 -2.40 -16.32 -1.69
CA HIS A 260 -2.72 -16.19 -3.13
C HIS A 260 -1.45 -16.07 -3.99
N GLY A 261 -0.34 -16.60 -3.46
CA GLY A 261 0.93 -16.67 -4.17
C GLY A 261 0.91 -17.74 -5.28
N THR A 262 1.88 -17.67 -6.18
CA THR A 262 2.06 -18.72 -7.19
C THR A 262 2.49 -20.03 -6.55
N LYS A 263 2.10 -21.18 -7.14
CA LYS A 263 2.59 -22.50 -6.68
C LYS A 263 4.12 -22.55 -6.72
N THR A 264 4.74 -22.00 -7.76
CA THR A 264 6.21 -21.93 -7.89
C THR A 264 6.85 -21.19 -6.73
N ALA A 265 6.41 -20.00 -6.38
CA ALA A 265 6.98 -19.23 -5.26
C ALA A 265 6.79 -19.95 -3.92
N ASN A 266 5.59 -20.49 -3.66
CA ASN A 266 5.29 -21.21 -2.43
C ASN A 266 6.16 -22.47 -2.27
N PHE A 267 6.27 -23.29 -3.30
CA PHE A 267 7.07 -24.52 -3.28
C PHE A 267 8.57 -24.21 -3.19
N SER A 268 9.05 -23.24 -3.93
CA SER A 268 10.47 -22.86 -3.90
C SER A 268 10.94 -22.42 -2.52
N VAL A 269 10.10 -21.69 -1.76
CA VAL A 269 10.43 -21.31 -0.37
C VAL A 269 10.43 -22.52 0.56
N THR A 270 9.64 -23.56 0.30
CA THR A 270 9.68 -24.79 1.12
C THR A 270 10.86 -25.69 0.78
N GLU A 271 11.41 -25.59 -0.44
CA GLU A 271 12.51 -26.44 -0.94
C GLU A 271 13.89 -25.78 -0.82
N CYS A 272 13.97 -24.46 -0.66
CA CYS A 272 15.23 -23.72 -0.58
C CYS A 272 16.07 -24.11 0.64
N ASP A 273 17.39 -23.93 0.55
CA ASP A 273 18.34 -24.10 1.67
C ASP A 273 18.78 -22.77 2.29
N LEU A 274 18.54 -21.67 1.59
CA LEU A 274 18.73 -20.29 2.08
C LEU A 274 17.59 -19.41 1.62
N LEU A 275 16.96 -18.70 2.58
CA LEU A 275 15.98 -17.66 2.32
C LEU A 275 16.56 -16.30 2.74
N VAL A 276 16.83 -15.43 1.76
CA VAL A 276 17.27 -14.03 2.00
C VAL A 276 16.05 -13.13 2.00
N VAL A 277 15.72 -12.56 3.14
CA VAL A 277 14.50 -11.78 3.36
C VAL A 277 14.84 -10.31 3.50
N LEU A 278 14.28 -9.48 2.63
CA LEU A 278 14.58 -8.05 2.53
C LEU A 278 13.34 -7.21 2.86
N GLY A 279 13.31 -6.64 4.07
CA GLY A 279 12.25 -5.73 4.51
C GLY A 279 10.86 -6.35 4.54
N ALA A 280 10.72 -7.58 5.06
CA ALA A 280 9.46 -8.32 5.13
C ALA A 280 9.13 -8.76 6.57
N ARG A 281 7.86 -8.60 6.96
CA ARG A 281 7.37 -8.84 8.34
C ARG A 281 6.95 -10.28 8.64
N PHE A 282 7.02 -11.20 7.70
CA PHE A 282 6.50 -12.57 7.85
C PHE A 282 5.03 -12.60 8.32
N SER A 283 4.15 -11.87 7.63
CA SER A 283 2.73 -11.86 7.98
C SER A 283 2.09 -13.24 7.76
N ASP A 284 0.97 -13.49 8.44
CA ASP A 284 0.18 -14.72 8.33
C ASP A 284 -0.28 -15.02 6.90
N ARG A 285 -0.55 -13.97 6.10
CA ARG A 285 -0.92 -14.11 4.69
C ARG A 285 0.22 -14.59 3.81
N VAL A 286 1.46 -14.38 4.24
CA VAL A 286 2.69 -14.82 3.55
C VAL A 286 3.14 -16.19 4.04
N THR A 287 3.18 -16.40 5.35
CA THR A 287 3.78 -17.60 5.94
C THR A 287 2.82 -18.78 6.02
N GLY A 288 1.52 -18.54 6.02
CA GLY A 288 0.56 -19.55 6.43
C GLY A 288 0.92 -20.05 7.83
N ASN A 289 1.17 -21.35 7.97
CA ASN A 289 1.62 -21.94 9.23
C ASN A 289 3.11 -21.63 9.48
N THR A 290 3.38 -20.70 10.40
CA THR A 290 4.74 -20.27 10.75
C THR A 290 5.65 -21.40 11.22
N LYS A 291 5.09 -22.48 11.83
CA LYS A 291 5.87 -23.65 12.29
C LYS A 291 6.43 -24.48 11.14
N SER A 292 5.86 -24.39 9.95
CA SER A 292 6.29 -25.10 8.75
C SER A 292 6.98 -24.22 7.71
N PHE A 293 6.97 -22.91 7.89
CA PHE A 293 7.53 -21.95 6.94
C PHE A 293 9.05 -22.12 6.79
N ALA A 294 9.50 -22.34 5.55
CA ALA A 294 10.92 -22.44 5.17
C ALA A 294 11.79 -23.36 6.08
N LYS A 295 11.25 -24.48 6.57
CA LYS A 295 11.91 -25.36 7.54
C LYS A 295 13.26 -25.93 7.09
N ARG A 296 13.50 -26.02 5.79
CA ARG A 296 14.74 -26.56 5.21
C ARG A 296 15.82 -25.52 5.03
N ALA A 297 15.41 -24.22 5.10
CA ALA A 297 16.28 -23.09 4.83
C ALA A 297 16.90 -22.52 6.09
N LYS A 298 18.12 -22.03 5.98
CA LYS A 298 18.62 -20.96 6.83
C LYS A 298 17.99 -19.65 6.40
N ILE A 299 17.67 -18.77 7.34
CA ILE A 299 17.01 -17.50 7.07
C ILE A 299 17.96 -16.35 7.42
N LEU A 300 18.32 -15.53 6.41
CA LEU A 300 18.97 -14.24 6.57
C LEU A 300 17.91 -13.14 6.45
N HIS A 301 17.68 -12.37 7.51
CA HIS A 301 16.67 -11.32 7.56
C HIS A 301 17.32 -9.94 7.69
N ILE A 302 17.06 -9.06 6.72
CA ILE A 302 17.49 -7.65 6.73
C ILE A 302 16.24 -6.79 6.92
N ASP A 303 16.16 -6.07 8.03
CA ASP A 303 15.03 -5.19 8.33
C ASP A 303 15.50 -3.97 9.14
N ILE A 304 14.83 -2.84 8.94
CA ILE A 304 15.11 -1.60 9.68
C ILE A 304 14.47 -1.59 11.07
N ASP A 305 13.46 -2.43 11.30
CA ASP A 305 12.71 -2.49 12.54
C ASP A 305 13.12 -3.71 13.37
N PRO A 306 13.89 -3.53 14.46
CA PRO A 306 14.31 -4.63 15.32
C PRO A 306 13.13 -5.39 15.93
N ALA A 307 11.95 -4.77 16.05
CA ALA A 307 10.76 -5.42 16.58
C ALA A 307 10.16 -6.48 15.63
N GLU A 308 10.49 -6.45 14.35
CA GLU A 308 10.05 -7.49 13.39
C GLU A 308 11.00 -8.71 13.34
N ILE A 309 12.24 -8.55 13.84
CA ILE A 309 13.24 -9.63 13.86
C ILE A 309 12.84 -10.69 14.91
N ASN A 310 12.76 -11.96 14.48
CA ASN A 310 12.34 -13.10 15.31
C ASN A 310 10.91 -13.04 15.88
N LYS A 311 10.07 -12.13 15.41
CA LYS A 311 8.70 -11.95 15.90
C LYS A 311 7.79 -13.12 15.50
N ASN A 312 7.68 -13.40 14.21
CA ASN A 312 6.80 -14.42 13.67
C ASN A 312 7.55 -15.70 13.24
N VAL A 313 8.75 -15.54 12.72
CA VAL A 313 9.63 -16.63 12.26
C VAL A 313 11.01 -16.45 12.89
N LYS A 314 11.59 -17.52 13.40
CA LYS A 314 12.97 -17.54 13.89
C LYS A 314 13.93 -17.45 12.71
N VAL A 315 14.95 -16.58 12.81
CA VAL A 315 15.96 -16.41 11.76
C VAL A 315 17.36 -16.83 12.25
N ASP A 316 18.19 -17.33 11.33
CA ASP A 316 19.56 -17.76 11.66
C ASP A 316 20.54 -16.60 11.76
N LEU A 317 20.34 -15.58 10.92
CA LEU A 317 21.09 -14.32 10.94
C LEU A 317 20.18 -13.16 10.66
N SER A 318 20.28 -12.11 11.46
CA SER A 318 19.60 -10.83 11.21
C SER A 318 20.62 -9.71 11.05
N ILE A 319 20.30 -8.74 10.20
CA ILE A 319 21.02 -7.48 10.07
C ILE A 319 20.01 -6.36 10.23
N GLU A 320 20.13 -5.59 11.33
CA GLU A 320 19.31 -4.40 11.53
C GLU A 320 19.83 -3.26 10.67
N GLY A 321 19.01 -2.76 9.74
CA GLY A 321 19.38 -1.65 8.88
C GLY A 321 18.45 -1.43 7.70
N ASP A 322 18.64 -0.27 7.06
CA ASP A 322 17.99 0.04 5.79
C ASP A 322 18.46 -0.94 4.71
N VAL A 323 17.51 -1.56 3.98
CA VAL A 323 17.83 -2.61 2.98
C VAL A 323 18.85 -2.12 1.95
N LYS A 324 18.68 -0.90 1.43
CA LYS A 324 19.59 -0.32 0.45
C LYS A 324 20.99 -0.12 1.01
N ASP A 325 21.09 0.41 2.23
CA ASP A 325 22.38 0.71 2.86
C ASP A 325 23.13 -0.60 3.19
N VAL A 326 22.41 -1.62 3.70
CA VAL A 326 23.00 -2.95 3.95
C VAL A 326 23.46 -3.60 2.64
N LEU A 327 22.62 -3.62 1.61
CA LEU A 327 22.95 -4.27 0.33
C LEU A 327 24.10 -3.59 -0.39
N LYS A 328 24.26 -2.27 -0.31
CA LYS A 328 25.43 -1.55 -0.85
C LYS A 328 26.76 -2.07 -0.33
N GLU A 329 26.81 -2.45 0.94
CA GLU A 329 28.03 -2.97 1.56
C GLU A 329 28.15 -4.50 1.37
N LEU A 330 27.05 -5.23 1.54
CA LEU A 330 27.03 -6.69 1.40
C LEU A 330 27.42 -7.13 -0.03
N ASN A 331 26.89 -6.48 -1.06
CA ASN A 331 27.18 -6.81 -2.46
C ASN A 331 28.67 -6.71 -2.82
N LYS A 332 29.42 -5.84 -2.13
CA LYS A 332 30.88 -5.71 -2.31
C LYS A 332 31.67 -6.94 -1.81
N LYS A 333 31.07 -7.71 -0.90
CA LYS A 333 31.69 -8.89 -0.29
C LYS A 333 31.34 -10.18 -1.02
N LEU A 334 30.36 -10.14 -1.93
CA LEU A 334 29.89 -11.32 -2.65
C LEU A 334 30.71 -11.55 -3.92
N THR A 335 30.98 -12.81 -4.23
CA THR A 335 31.46 -13.27 -5.52
C THR A 335 30.28 -13.82 -6.34
N LYS A 336 30.35 -13.68 -7.66
CA LYS A 336 29.30 -14.19 -8.54
C LYS A 336 29.22 -15.71 -8.44
N GLN A 337 27.99 -16.21 -8.26
CA GLN A 337 27.64 -17.62 -8.18
C GLN A 337 26.87 -18.07 -9.41
N SER A 338 26.72 -19.38 -9.60
CA SER A 338 25.79 -20.02 -10.52
C SER A 338 25.05 -21.12 -9.79
N HIS A 339 23.74 -21.21 -10.05
CA HIS A 339 22.85 -22.23 -9.47
C HIS A 339 22.02 -22.89 -10.59
N ASP A 340 22.67 -23.31 -11.67
CA ASP A 340 22.04 -23.76 -12.93
C ASP A 340 20.97 -24.84 -12.69
N GLU A 341 21.29 -25.90 -11.93
CA GLU A 341 20.32 -26.97 -11.61
C GLU A 341 19.09 -26.44 -10.84
N TRP A 342 19.31 -25.50 -9.92
CA TRP A 342 18.21 -24.90 -9.15
C TRP A 342 17.36 -23.99 -10.04
N MET A 343 17.97 -23.21 -10.88
CA MET A 343 17.27 -22.33 -11.82
C MET A 343 16.51 -23.10 -12.89
N GLU A 344 17.02 -24.25 -13.35
CA GLU A 344 16.30 -25.15 -14.25
C GLU A 344 15.07 -25.76 -13.56
N HIS A 345 15.20 -26.24 -12.32
CA HIS A 345 14.08 -26.71 -11.53
C HIS A 345 12.98 -25.65 -11.32
N ILE A 346 13.37 -24.38 -11.06
CA ILE A 346 12.44 -23.26 -10.97
C ILE A 346 11.70 -23.05 -12.30
N ALA A 347 12.42 -23.07 -13.42
CA ALA A 347 11.82 -22.92 -14.74
C ALA A 347 10.82 -24.05 -15.07
N GLU A 348 11.14 -25.29 -14.69
CA GLU A 348 10.22 -26.42 -14.81
C GLU A 348 8.95 -26.23 -13.98
N MET A 349 9.09 -25.74 -12.74
CA MET A 349 7.92 -25.43 -11.89
C MET A 349 7.07 -24.31 -12.47
N GLN A 350 7.69 -23.24 -13.01
CA GLN A 350 6.96 -22.16 -13.67
C GLN A 350 6.17 -22.67 -14.89
N ALA A 351 6.77 -23.55 -15.69
CA ALA A 351 6.10 -24.16 -16.84
C ALA A 351 4.97 -25.11 -16.43
N LYS A 352 5.14 -25.85 -15.33
CA LYS A 352 4.16 -26.80 -14.81
C LYS A 352 2.96 -26.14 -14.14
N TYR A 353 3.18 -25.02 -13.44
CA TYR A 353 2.18 -24.35 -12.63
C TYR A 353 1.94 -22.87 -13.03
N PRO A 354 1.60 -22.59 -14.30
CA PRO A 354 1.29 -21.23 -14.72
C PRO A 354 0.01 -20.73 -14.03
N LEU A 355 -0.09 -19.42 -13.82
CA LEU A 355 -1.38 -18.80 -13.48
C LEU A 355 -2.34 -18.96 -14.65
N ARG A 356 -3.61 -19.29 -14.36
CA ARG A 356 -4.64 -19.55 -15.37
C ARG A 356 -5.94 -18.85 -15.00
N TYR A 357 -6.76 -18.56 -15.99
CA TYR A 357 -8.13 -18.08 -15.88
C TYR A 357 -8.96 -18.62 -17.05
N HIS A 358 -10.27 -18.40 -17.06
CA HIS A 358 -11.17 -18.85 -18.13
C HIS A 358 -10.99 -18.00 -19.38
N GLU A 359 -10.16 -18.46 -20.33
CA GLU A 359 -9.73 -17.68 -21.50
C GLU A 359 -10.87 -17.26 -22.46
N ASN A 360 -12.00 -17.98 -22.46
CA ASN A 360 -13.13 -17.70 -23.35
C ASN A 360 -14.13 -16.69 -22.78
N GLU A 361 -13.94 -16.23 -21.54
CA GLU A 361 -14.87 -15.38 -20.81
C GLU A 361 -14.26 -14.01 -20.52
N LEU A 362 -15.10 -13.01 -20.24
CA LEU A 362 -14.67 -11.76 -19.69
C LEU A 362 -14.41 -11.96 -18.18
N THR A 363 -13.14 -11.96 -17.79
CA THR A 363 -12.70 -12.17 -16.42
C THR A 363 -11.88 -10.97 -15.91
N GLY A 364 -11.75 -10.85 -14.59
CA GLY A 364 -10.86 -9.86 -13.98
C GLY A 364 -9.41 -10.00 -14.44
N PRO A 365 -8.81 -11.21 -14.38
CA PRO A 365 -7.48 -11.48 -14.92
C PRO A 365 -7.27 -11.04 -16.37
N TYR A 366 -8.17 -11.39 -17.26
CA TYR A 366 -8.08 -10.99 -18.67
C TYR A 366 -8.05 -9.48 -18.85
N PHE A 367 -8.97 -8.76 -18.17
CA PHE A 367 -9.00 -7.31 -18.24
C PHE A 367 -7.67 -6.69 -17.74
N ILE A 368 -7.09 -7.24 -16.68
CA ILE A 368 -5.85 -6.75 -16.09
C ILE A 368 -4.65 -7.03 -16.99
N GLU A 369 -4.59 -8.17 -17.69
CA GLU A 369 -3.54 -8.44 -18.68
C GLU A 369 -3.62 -7.49 -19.88
N GLU A 370 -4.83 -7.22 -20.39
CA GLU A 370 -5.04 -6.23 -21.45
C GLU A 370 -4.67 -4.81 -20.99
N LEU A 371 -4.98 -4.47 -19.74
CA LEU A 371 -4.57 -3.22 -19.13
C LEU A 371 -3.03 -3.11 -19.07
N TYR A 372 -2.35 -4.18 -18.61
CA TYR A 372 -0.89 -4.24 -18.62
C TYR A 372 -0.32 -4.07 -20.04
N ARG A 373 -0.86 -4.79 -21.01
CA ARG A 373 -0.43 -4.72 -22.41
C ARG A 373 -0.56 -3.30 -22.98
N LEU A 374 -1.69 -2.65 -22.76
CA LEU A 374 -1.99 -1.33 -23.32
C LEU A 374 -1.25 -0.19 -22.60
N THR A 375 -0.99 -0.31 -21.30
CA THR A 375 -0.17 0.62 -20.53
C THR A 375 1.33 0.32 -20.63
N LYS A 376 1.71 -0.81 -21.22
CA LYS A 376 3.10 -1.31 -21.26
C LYS A 376 3.74 -1.40 -19.85
N GLY A 377 2.91 -1.64 -18.83
CA GLY A 377 3.35 -1.67 -17.43
C GLY A 377 3.79 -0.33 -16.84
N ASP A 378 3.51 0.80 -17.49
CA ASP A 378 3.95 2.13 -17.01
C ASP A 378 2.86 2.91 -16.25
N ALA A 379 1.76 2.27 -15.87
CA ALA A 379 0.75 2.88 -15.01
C ALA A 379 1.03 2.60 -13.53
N ILE A 380 0.56 3.51 -12.67
CA ILE A 380 0.42 3.27 -11.24
C ILE A 380 -0.94 2.62 -11.02
N ILE A 381 -0.93 1.43 -10.44
CA ILE A 381 -2.13 0.67 -10.12
C ILE A 381 -2.45 0.89 -8.65
N SER A 382 -3.59 1.50 -8.37
CA SER A 382 -4.21 1.47 -7.04
C SER A 382 -5.21 0.33 -7.00
N THR A 383 -5.38 -0.31 -5.87
CA THR A 383 -6.41 -1.34 -5.73
C THR A 383 -7.24 -1.13 -4.48
N GLU A 384 -8.49 -1.45 -4.57
CA GLU A 384 -9.33 -1.80 -3.45
C GLU A 384 -8.96 -3.19 -2.91
N VAL A 385 -9.70 -3.72 -1.94
CA VAL A 385 -9.40 -5.00 -1.28
C VAL A 385 -10.41 -6.08 -1.65
N GLY A 386 -9.91 -7.19 -2.19
CA GLY A 386 -10.75 -8.33 -2.62
C GLY A 386 -10.10 -9.14 -3.73
N GLN A 387 -10.93 -9.81 -4.54
CA GLN A 387 -10.45 -10.63 -5.66
C GLN A 387 -9.65 -9.81 -6.68
N HIS A 388 -10.14 -8.62 -7.03
CA HIS A 388 -9.49 -7.68 -7.95
C HIS A 388 -8.09 -7.26 -7.48
N GLN A 389 -7.86 -7.13 -6.16
CA GLN A 389 -6.54 -6.89 -5.60
C GLN A 389 -5.58 -8.04 -5.87
N MET A 390 -6.04 -9.27 -5.68
CA MET A 390 -5.23 -10.46 -5.91
C MET A 390 -4.96 -10.67 -7.40
N TRP A 391 -5.96 -10.48 -8.25
CA TRP A 391 -5.77 -10.51 -9.70
C TRP A 391 -4.78 -9.45 -10.18
N ALA A 392 -4.86 -8.22 -9.65
CA ALA A 392 -3.87 -7.18 -9.94
C ALA A 392 -2.45 -7.60 -9.52
N ALA A 393 -2.32 -8.25 -8.35
CA ALA A 393 -1.05 -8.74 -7.87
C ALA A 393 -0.48 -9.91 -8.68
N GLN A 394 -1.34 -10.73 -9.30
CA GLN A 394 -0.97 -11.92 -10.06
C GLN A 394 -0.72 -11.62 -11.54
N PHE A 395 -1.55 -10.81 -12.18
CA PHE A 395 -1.59 -10.67 -13.64
C PHE A 395 -1.04 -9.33 -14.16
N TYR A 396 -0.95 -8.27 -13.34
CA TYR A 396 -0.22 -7.06 -13.73
C TYR A 396 1.26 -7.19 -13.34
N LYS A 397 2.17 -7.05 -14.31
CA LYS A 397 3.62 -7.20 -14.09
C LYS A 397 4.23 -5.88 -13.66
N TYR A 398 4.59 -5.77 -12.39
CA TYR A 398 5.23 -4.58 -11.83
C TYR A 398 6.74 -4.63 -12.04
N SER A 399 7.30 -3.68 -12.79
CA SER A 399 8.74 -3.60 -13.07
C SER A 399 9.44 -2.42 -12.38
N LYS A 400 8.67 -1.56 -11.69
CA LYS A 400 9.17 -0.35 -11.04
C LYS A 400 8.63 -0.25 -9.61
N PRO A 401 9.42 0.28 -8.66
CA PRO A 401 8.95 0.54 -7.31
C PRO A 401 7.85 1.62 -7.30
N ARG A 402 7.01 1.62 -6.27
CA ARG A 402 5.92 2.59 -6.04
C ARG A 402 4.86 2.63 -7.14
N THR A 403 4.68 1.53 -7.89
CA THR A 403 3.65 1.41 -8.94
C THR A 403 2.45 0.56 -8.54
N LEU A 404 2.47 -0.05 -7.35
CA LEU A 404 1.30 -0.66 -6.71
C LEU A 404 0.97 0.08 -5.42
N LEU A 405 -0.25 0.60 -5.32
CA LEU A 405 -0.81 1.22 -4.13
C LEU A 405 -1.97 0.36 -3.63
N THR A 406 -1.84 -0.22 -2.45
CA THR A 406 -2.84 -1.16 -1.95
C THR A 406 -2.83 -1.23 -0.43
N SER A 407 -3.95 -1.55 0.18
CA SER A 407 -4.05 -1.83 1.61
C SER A 407 -3.66 -3.29 1.87
N GLY A 408 -2.38 -3.54 2.16
CA GLY A 408 -1.88 -4.90 2.33
C GLY A 408 -1.99 -5.42 3.77
N GLY A 409 -1.78 -4.57 4.76
CA GLY A 409 -1.76 -4.93 6.17
C GLY A 409 -3.13 -4.88 6.84
N LEU A 410 -3.89 -3.80 6.64
CA LEU A 410 -5.22 -3.64 7.24
C LEU A 410 -6.33 -4.27 6.39
N GLY A 411 -6.17 -4.27 5.07
CA GLY A 411 -7.19 -4.82 4.17
C GLY A 411 -8.42 -3.91 4.05
N THR A 412 -8.21 -2.62 3.91
CA THR A 412 -9.26 -1.59 3.93
C THR A 412 -10.02 -1.55 2.61
N MET A 413 -11.25 -2.05 2.60
CA MET A 413 -12.20 -1.78 1.52
C MET A 413 -12.55 -0.29 1.51
N GLY A 414 -12.60 0.34 0.32
CA GLY A 414 -12.80 1.79 0.17
C GLY A 414 -11.50 2.61 0.17
N TYR A 415 -10.32 1.97 0.13
CA TYR A 415 -9.02 2.63 0.12
C TYR A 415 -8.65 3.22 -1.26
N GLY A 416 -8.90 2.45 -2.32
CA GLY A 416 -8.22 2.62 -3.62
C GLY A 416 -8.57 3.92 -4.34
N LEU A 417 -9.84 4.34 -4.34
CA LEU A 417 -10.27 5.56 -5.02
C LEU A 417 -9.62 6.81 -4.40
N GLY A 418 -9.65 6.97 -3.08
CA GLY A 418 -8.94 8.05 -2.40
C GLY A 418 -7.44 8.02 -2.68
N ALA A 419 -6.81 6.87 -2.55
CA ALA A 419 -5.38 6.68 -2.81
C ALA A 419 -4.99 7.03 -4.25
N SER A 420 -5.81 6.66 -5.24
CA SER A 420 -5.57 7.00 -6.66
C SER A 420 -5.63 8.50 -6.91
N ILE A 421 -6.58 9.21 -6.29
CA ILE A 421 -6.66 10.68 -6.36
C ILE A 421 -5.38 11.30 -5.80
N GLY A 422 -4.95 10.86 -4.62
CA GLY A 422 -3.72 11.38 -3.99
C GLY A 422 -2.47 11.10 -4.83
N ALA A 423 -2.34 9.91 -5.37
CA ALA A 423 -1.23 9.53 -6.24
C ALA A 423 -1.18 10.34 -7.54
N GLN A 424 -2.34 10.53 -8.18
CA GLN A 424 -2.43 11.31 -9.43
C GLN A 424 -2.11 12.79 -9.22
N ILE A 425 -2.52 13.36 -8.09
CA ILE A 425 -2.18 14.75 -7.73
C ILE A 425 -0.68 14.88 -7.46
N GLY A 426 -0.08 13.89 -6.76
CA GLY A 426 1.34 13.86 -6.47
C GLY A 426 2.23 13.63 -7.70
N LEU A 427 1.71 12.91 -8.70
CA LEU A 427 2.42 12.54 -9.93
C LEU A 427 1.56 12.84 -11.17
N PRO A 428 1.35 14.13 -11.51
CA PRO A 428 0.40 14.55 -12.54
C PRO A 428 0.72 14.04 -13.96
N ASN A 429 1.98 13.65 -14.21
CA ASN A 429 2.43 13.14 -15.50
C ASN A 429 2.40 11.59 -15.62
N LYS A 430 1.90 10.90 -14.57
CA LYS A 430 1.72 9.45 -14.58
C LYS A 430 0.25 9.10 -14.75
N GLN A 431 -0.03 7.99 -15.40
CA GLN A 431 -1.38 7.43 -15.43
C GLN A 431 -1.62 6.65 -14.15
N VAL A 432 -2.66 7.00 -13.41
CA VAL A 432 -3.10 6.26 -12.23
C VAL A 432 -4.42 5.56 -12.53
N ILE A 433 -4.51 4.28 -12.20
CA ILE A 433 -5.69 3.45 -12.45
C ILE A 433 -6.06 2.75 -11.15
N ASN A 434 -7.29 2.93 -10.68
CA ASN A 434 -7.82 2.18 -9.56
C ASN A 434 -8.56 0.93 -10.04
N LEU A 435 -8.32 -0.20 -9.40
CA LEU A 435 -9.01 -1.47 -9.64
C LEU A 435 -9.86 -1.79 -8.41
N ALA A 436 -11.16 -1.72 -8.54
CA ALA A 436 -12.12 -1.90 -7.46
C ALA A 436 -13.05 -3.08 -7.73
N GLY A 437 -13.60 -3.68 -6.68
CA GLY A 437 -14.83 -4.45 -6.75
C GLY A 437 -16.03 -3.56 -6.41
N ASP A 438 -17.20 -3.92 -6.90
CA ASP A 438 -18.45 -3.18 -6.65
C ASP A 438 -18.75 -2.98 -5.15
N GLY A 439 -18.46 -3.98 -4.31
CA GLY A 439 -18.61 -3.86 -2.86
C GLY A 439 -17.68 -2.84 -2.21
N CYS A 440 -16.44 -2.75 -2.68
CA CYS A 440 -15.47 -1.76 -2.19
C CYS A 440 -15.80 -0.36 -2.68
N PHE A 441 -16.12 -0.23 -3.95
CA PHE A 441 -16.47 1.03 -4.58
C PHE A 441 -17.62 1.74 -3.84
N ARG A 442 -18.64 0.97 -3.41
CA ARG A 442 -19.78 1.51 -2.64
C ARG A 442 -19.38 2.20 -1.34
N MET A 443 -18.24 1.87 -0.74
CA MET A 443 -17.82 2.43 0.55
C MET A 443 -17.32 3.86 0.46
N ASN A 444 -16.69 4.24 -0.68
CA ASN A 444 -16.10 5.57 -0.87
C ASN A 444 -16.40 6.17 -2.27
N MET A 445 -17.46 5.75 -2.93
CA MET A 445 -17.86 6.25 -4.26
C MET A 445 -18.11 7.77 -4.30
N ASN A 446 -18.36 8.40 -3.16
CA ASN A 446 -18.49 9.84 -3.01
C ASN A 446 -17.22 10.60 -3.45
N GLU A 447 -16.04 9.96 -3.39
CA GLU A 447 -14.80 10.59 -3.85
C GLU A 447 -14.71 10.72 -5.39
N LEU A 448 -15.62 10.12 -6.15
CA LEU A 448 -15.77 10.46 -7.57
C LEU A 448 -16.09 11.95 -7.75
N ALA A 449 -16.87 12.57 -6.85
CA ALA A 449 -17.12 14.00 -6.87
C ALA A 449 -15.85 14.81 -6.68
N THR A 450 -14.93 14.34 -5.82
CA THR A 450 -13.60 14.95 -5.65
C THR A 450 -12.77 14.86 -6.93
N ALA A 451 -12.72 13.69 -7.56
CA ALA A 451 -12.01 13.49 -8.82
C ALA A 451 -12.57 14.40 -9.94
N ALA A 452 -13.90 14.51 -10.03
CA ALA A 452 -14.57 15.35 -11.01
C ALA A 452 -14.29 16.84 -10.77
N HIS A 453 -14.43 17.31 -9.51
CA HIS A 453 -14.24 18.71 -9.14
C HIS A 453 -12.84 19.25 -9.51
N TYR A 454 -11.80 18.43 -9.24
CA TYR A 454 -10.42 18.80 -9.54
C TYR A 454 -9.95 18.31 -10.91
N ASN A 455 -10.83 17.71 -11.70
CA ASN A 455 -10.51 17.10 -13.01
C ASN A 455 -9.29 16.17 -12.93
N VAL A 456 -9.24 15.34 -11.91
CA VAL A 456 -8.12 14.42 -11.66
C VAL A 456 -8.19 13.25 -12.64
N PRO A 457 -7.23 13.07 -13.57
CA PRO A 457 -7.35 12.12 -14.70
C PRO A 457 -7.05 10.67 -14.29
N ILE A 458 -7.70 10.20 -13.23
CA ILE A 458 -7.68 8.78 -12.86
C ILE A 458 -8.61 7.95 -13.75
N ILE A 459 -8.33 6.67 -13.86
CA ILE A 459 -9.27 5.68 -14.39
C ILE A 459 -9.74 4.81 -13.24
N GLU A 460 -11.03 4.90 -12.92
CA GLU A 460 -11.69 4.03 -11.94
C GLU A 460 -12.29 2.82 -12.66
N VAL A 461 -11.81 1.62 -12.36
CA VAL A 461 -12.30 0.37 -12.92
C VAL A 461 -13.02 -0.42 -11.84
N VAL A 462 -14.30 -0.69 -12.04
CA VAL A 462 -15.12 -1.46 -11.10
C VAL A 462 -15.48 -2.80 -11.70
N PHE A 463 -14.91 -3.88 -11.16
CA PHE A 463 -15.34 -5.25 -11.45
C PHE A 463 -16.65 -5.52 -10.73
N ASN A 464 -17.74 -5.50 -11.49
CA ASN A 464 -19.08 -5.72 -10.97
C ASN A 464 -19.50 -7.17 -11.17
N ASN A 465 -19.55 -7.92 -10.06
CA ASN A 465 -20.09 -9.28 -10.01
C ASN A 465 -21.32 -9.38 -9.09
N ASN A 466 -21.80 -8.27 -8.55
CA ASN A 466 -22.93 -8.17 -7.62
C ASN A 466 -22.77 -9.01 -6.35
N VAL A 467 -21.53 -9.30 -5.94
CA VAL A 467 -21.23 -10.06 -4.71
C VAL A 467 -19.98 -9.54 -4.02
N LEU A 468 -19.88 -9.81 -2.72
CA LEU A 468 -18.61 -9.71 -2.01
C LEU A 468 -17.74 -10.93 -2.37
N GLY A 469 -17.08 -10.85 -3.53
CA GLY A 469 -16.50 -12.00 -4.24
C GLY A 469 -15.53 -12.83 -3.42
N MET A 470 -14.58 -12.21 -2.69
CA MET A 470 -13.64 -12.93 -1.85
C MET A 470 -14.35 -13.67 -0.70
N VAL A 471 -15.33 -13.02 -0.03
CA VAL A 471 -16.10 -13.64 1.04
C VAL A 471 -16.95 -14.80 0.50
N ARG A 472 -17.58 -14.59 -0.66
CA ARG A 472 -18.35 -15.63 -1.36
C ARG A 472 -17.48 -16.84 -1.72
N GLN A 473 -16.27 -16.62 -2.22
CA GLN A 473 -15.30 -17.71 -2.51
C GLN A 473 -15.01 -18.55 -1.25
N TRP A 474 -14.79 -17.91 -0.11
CA TRP A 474 -14.60 -18.61 1.16
C TRP A 474 -15.85 -19.38 1.60
N GLN A 475 -17.03 -18.79 1.43
CA GLN A 475 -18.30 -19.47 1.73
C GLN A 475 -18.51 -20.68 0.81
N THR A 476 -18.08 -20.58 -0.45
CA THR A 476 -18.10 -21.71 -1.39
C THR A 476 -17.20 -22.84 -0.95
N LEU A 477 -15.95 -22.53 -0.58
CA LEU A 477 -14.91 -23.53 -0.30
C LEU A 477 -15.03 -24.14 1.10
N PHE A 478 -15.39 -23.35 2.10
CA PHE A 478 -15.25 -23.75 3.51
C PHE A 478 -16.57 -23.73 4.31
N TYR A 479 -17.64 -23.15 3.78
CA TYR A 479 -18.91 -22.99 4.50
C TYR A 479 -20.10 -23.65 3.80
N GLY A 480 -19.85 -24.66 2.95
CA GLY A 480 -20.90 -25.46 2.30
C GLY A 480 -21.86 -24.62 1.45
N LYS A 481 -21.34 -23.58 0.76
CA LYS A 481 -22.11 -22.70 -0.14
C LYS A 481 -23.26 -21.95 0.56
N ARG A 482 -23.15 -21.72 1.89
CA ARG A 482 -24.10 -20.90 2.64
C ARG A 482 -23.75 -19.42 2.51
N TYR A 483 -24.30 -18.79 1.47
CA TYR A 483 -24.00 -17.41 1.07
C TYR A 483 -24.76 -16.38 1.93
N SER A 484 -24.29 -16.14 3.15
CA SER A 484 -24.90 -15.18 4.07
C SER A 484 -24.38 -13.77 3.78
N GLN A 485 -25.29 -12.84 3.42
CA GLN A 485 -25.04 -11.40 3.25
C GLN A 485 -23.89 -11.06 2.26
N THR A 486 -23.68 -11.90 1.24
CA THR A 486 -22.65 -11.67 0.22
C THR A 486 -23.22 -11.30 -1.14
N LEU A 487 -24.52 -11.31 -1.33
CA LEU A 487 -25.19 -10.74 -2.50
C LEU A 487 -25.37 -9.24 -2.31
N LEU A 488 -24.96 -8.47 -3.29
CA LEU A 488 -25.17 -7.03 -3.33
C LEU A 488 -26.45 -6.70 -4.13
N SER A 489 -27.13 -5.60 -3.76
CA SER A 489 -28.23 -5.08 -4.54
C SER A 489 -27.80 -4.76 -5.97
N GLN A 490 -28.63 -5.16 -6.93
CA GLN A 490 -28.40 -4.94 -8.37
C GLN A 490 -29.04 -3.62 -8.85
N ASP A 491 -29.61 -2.82 -7.96
CA ASP A 491 -30.41 -1.64 -8.31
C ASP A 491 -29.54 -0.40 -8.65
N ILE A 492 -28.20 -0.50 -8.49
CA ILE A 492 -27.29 0.62 -8.76
C ILE A 492 -26.76 0.50 -10.20
N ASP A 493 -27.08 1.48 -11.03
CA ASP A 493 -26.44 1.69 -12.32
C ASP A 493 -25.18 2.56 -12.13
N TYR A 494 -24.03 1.92 -12.05
CA TYR A 494 -22.75 2.61 -11.77
C TYR A 494 -22.33 3.56 -12.90
N VAL A 495 -22.68 3.27 -14.15
CA VAL A 495 -22.42 4.16 -15.29
C VAL A 495 -23.19 5.46 -15.11
N LYS A 496 -24.50 5.38 -14.86
CA LYS A 496 -25.32 6.58 -14.61
C LYS A 496 -24.87 7.34 -13.37
N LEU A 497 -24.43 6.63 -12.33
CA LEU A 497 -23.88 7.25 -11.12
C LEU A 497 -22.64 8.11 -11.46
N ALA A 498 -21.70 7.57 -12.23
CA ALA A 498 -20.51 8.31 -12.65
C ALA A 498 -20.87 9.48 -13.59
N GLU A 499 -21.76 9.27 -14.54
CA GLU A 499 -22.27 10.31 -15.46
C GLU A 499 -22.97 11.44 -14.70
N SER A 500 -23.71 11.15 -13.61
CA SER A 500 -24.34 12.16 -12.78
C SER A 500 -23.34 13.10 -12.07
N MET A 501 -22.09 12.64 -11.94
CA MET A 501 -20.96 13.42 -11.41
C MET A 501 -20.09 14.03 -12.53
N ASN A 502 -20.58 14.07 -13.77
CA ASN A 502 -19.87 14.56 -14.96
C ASN A 502 -18.59 13.77 -15.30
N ILE A 503 -18.54 12.49 -14.95
CA ILE A 503 -17.43 11.60 -15.28
C ILE A 503 -17.81 10.76 -16.51
N LYS A 504 -16.91 10.71 -17.48
CA LYS A 504 -17.08 9.86 -18.65
C LYS A 504 -17.06 8.40 -18.23
N ALA A 505 -18.10 7.65 -18.56
CA ALA A 505 -18.27 6.27 -18.12
C ALA A 505 -18.45 5.30 -19.29
N PHE A 506 -18.03 4.04 -19.05
CA PHE A 506 -18.17 2.92 -19.98
C PHE A 506 -18.63 1.68 -19.21
N ARG A 507 -19.37 0.81 -19.89
CA ARG A 507 -19.68 -0.54 -19.42
C ARG A 507 -19.10 -1.55 -20.40
N VAL A 508 -18.39 -2.54 -19.87
CA VAL A 508 -17.82 -3.67 -20.60
C VAL A 508 -18.54 -4.94 -20.16
N THR A 509 -19.17 -5.62 -21.10
CA THR A 509 -19.93 -6.85 -20.87
C THR A 509 -19.39 -8.03 -21.68
N LYS A 510 -18.52 -7.74 -22.66
CA LYS A 510 -17.92 -8.72 -23.54
C LYS A 510 -16.42 -8.52 -23.66
N LYS A 511 -15.72 -9.61 -23.89
CA LYS A 511 -14.26 -9.65 -24.01
C LYS A 511 -13.71 -8.77 -25.14
N ASP A 512 -14.39 -8.73 -26.27
CA ASP A 512 -14.01 -7.97 -27.49
C ASP A 512 -14.13 -6.44 -27.30
N GLU A 513 -14.86 -5.96 -26.29
CA GLU A 513 -15.01 -4.55 -25.98
C GLU A 513 -13.82 -3.97 -25.19
N VAL A 514 -13.03 -4.83 -24.50
CA VAL A 514 -12.02 -4.44 -23.51
C VAL A 514 -10.94 -3.54 -24.12
N ASP A 515 -10.34 -3.95 -25.24
CA ASP A 515 -9.23 -3.23 -25.89
C ASP A 515 -9.64 -1.80 -26.29
N GLU A 516 -10.82 -1.65 -26.89
CA GLU A 516 -11.33 -0.36 -27.34
C GLU A 516 -11.64 0.57 -26.17
N VAL A 517 -12.29 0.05 -25.11
CA VAL A 517 -12.66 0.84 -23.93
C VAL A 517 -11.43 1.32 -23.18
N ILE A 518 -10.43 0.46 -22.93
CA ILE A 518 -9.18 0.87 -22.28
C ILE A 518 -8.47 1.95 -23.12
N LYS A 519 -8.38 1.80 -24.44
CA LYS A 519 -7.77 2.82 -25.32
C LYS A 519 -8.49 4.16 -25.27
N LYS A 520 -9.83 4.17 -25.18
CA LYS A 520 -10.62 5.38 -25.00
C LYS A 520 -10.38 6.04 -23.65
N ALA A 521 -10.29 5.23 -22.58
CA ALA A 521 -10.02 5.70 -21.24
C ALA A 521 -8.62 6.33 -21.11
N LEU A 522 -7.58 5.67 -21.64
CA LEU A 522 -6.20 6.18 -21.63
C LEU A 522 -5.99 7.48 -22.42
N LYS A 523 -6.89 7.82 -23.37
CA LYS A 523 -6.86 9.07 -24.13
C LYS A 523 -7.65 10.21 -23.48
N ALA A 524 -8.40 9.95 -22.45
CA ALA A 524 -9.23 10.96 -21.79
C ALA A 524 -8.38 11.97 -21.02
N LYS A 525 -8.87 13.23 -20.95
CA LYS A 525 -8.17 14.32 -20.26
C LYS A 525 -8.64 14.56 -18.82
N GLY A 526 -9.69 13.87 -18.40
CA GLY A 526 -10.28 13.95 -17.06
C GLY A 526 -10.51 12.55 -16.49
N PRO A 527 -11.20 12.45 -15.34
CA PRO A 527 -11.50 11.14 -14.75
C PRO A 527 -12.40 10.31 -15.66
N VAL A 528 -12.16 9.00 -15.65
CA VAL A 528 -12.95 8.02 -16.41
C VAL A 528 -13.38 6.90 -15.48
N PHE A 529 -14.60 6.42 -15.68
CA PHE A 529 -15.16 5.27 -14.99
C PHE A 529 -15.38 4.11 -15.97
N ILE A 530 -14.99 2.90 -15.58
CA ILE A 530 -15.22 1.68 -16.37
C ILE A 530 -15.86 0.64 -15.46
N GLU A 531 -17.09 0.24 -15.77
CA GLU A 531 -17.72 -0.93 -15.17
C GLU A 531 -17.41 -2.17 -16.01
N VAL A 532 -16.85 -3.19 -15.39
CA VAL A 532 -16.55 -4.49 -16.01
C VAL A 532 -17.46 -5.54 -15.38
N VAL A 533 -18.43 -6.02 -16.12
CA VAL A 533 -19.41 -7.02 -15.62
C VAL A 533 -18.84 -8.42 -15.79
N ILE A 534 -18.58 -9.09 -14.66
CA ILE A 534 -17.98 -10.43 -14.61
C ILE A 534 -18.87 -11.44 -13.88
N ASP A 535 -18.58 -12.74 -14.03
CA ASP A 535 -19.34 -13.80 -13.34
C ASP A 535 -19.12 -13.75 -11.83
N LYS A 536 -20.19 -13.94 -11.05
CA LYS A 536 -20.18 -13.94 -9.59
C LYS A 536 -19.44 -15.11 -8.97
N ASN A 537 -19.14 -16.15 -9.72
CA ASN A 537 -18.42 -17.33 -9.25
C ASN A 537 -16.95 -17.32 -9.67
N GLU A 538 -16.51 -16.25 -10.37
CA GLU A 538 -15.09 -16.06 -10.65
C GLU A 538 -14.29 -16.06 -9.34
N SER A 539 -13.18 -16.79 -9.30
CA SER A 539 -12.39 -17.02 -8.08
C SER A 539 -10.92 -16.68 -8.28
N VAL A 540 -10.22 -16.45 -7.18
CA VAL A 540 -8.77 -16.22 -7.17
C VAL A 540 -8.06 -17.56 -6.97
N TRP A 541 -7.21 -17.93 -7.90
CA TRP A 541 -6.38 -19.13 -7.85
C TRP A 541 -4.91 -18.80 -8.14
N PRO A 542 -3.95 -19.58 -7.61
CA PRO A 542 -4.11 -20.61 -6.59
C PRO A 542 -4.38 -20.03 -5.19
N MET A 543 -4.62 -20.92 -4.21
CA MET A 543 -4.91 -20.54 -2.83
C MET A 543 -4.26 -21.50 -1.83
N VAL A 544 -3.85 -20.96 -0.67
CA VAL A 544 -3.49 -21.74 0.53
C VAL A 544 -4.58 -21.54 1.58
N PRO A 545 -5.15 -22.58 2.18
CA PRO A 545 -6.12 -22.42 3.26
C PRO A 545 -5.53 -21.67 4.46
N ALA A 546 -6.34 -20.94 5.20
CA ALA A 546 -5.86 -20.23 6.37
C ALA A 546 -5.24 -21.21 7.39
N GLY A 547 -4.00 -20.91 7.83
CA GLY A 547 -3.25 -21.75 8.78
C GLY A 547 -2.65 -23.02 8.20
N ALA A 548 -2.85 -23.31 6.92
CA ALA A 548 -2.22 -24.42 6.22
C ALA A 548 -0.76 -24.10 5.85
N THR A 549 -0.02 -25.10 5.41
CA THR A 549 1.36 -24.95 4.93
C THR A 549 1.39 -24.45 3.47
N LEU A 550 2.48 -23.85 3.04
CA LEU A 550 2.64 -23.41 1.65
C LEU A 550 2.63 -24.59 0.65
N GLU A 551 2.98 -25.79 1.10
CA GLU A 551 2.91 -27.03 0.30
C GLU A 551 1.47 -27.43 -0.02
N GLU A 552 0.49 -26.96 0.76
CA GLU A 552 -0.94 -27.22 0.56
C GLU A 552 -1.60 -26.24 -0.41
N THR A 553 -0.80 -25.53 -1.21
CA THR A 553 -1.31 -24.64 -2.27
C THR A 553 -2.10 -25.46 -3.30
N PHE A 554 -3.34 -25.07 -3.55
CA PHE A 554 -4.23 -25.74 -4.50
C PHE A 554 -4.82 -24.78 -5.53
N SER A 555 -5.17 -25.32 -6.70
CA SER A 555 -5.79 -24.63 -7.81
C SER A 555 -7.23 -25.07 -8.02
N GLU A 556 -7.92 -24.51 -9.01
CA GLU A 556 -9.27 -24.91 -9.38
C GLU A 556 -9.33 -26.36 -9.84
N GLU A 557 -8.33 -26.80 -10.60
CA GLU A 557 -8.23 -28.18 -11.09
C GLU A 557 -8.17 -29.17 -9.90
N ASP A 558 -7.39 -28.85 -8.85
CA ASP A 558 -7.29 -29.69 -7.67
C ASP A 558 -8.63 -29.83 -6.93
N VAL A 559 -9.47 -28.79 -6.94
CA VAL A 559 -10.83 -28.85 -6.37
C VAL A 559 -11.74 -29.73 -7.22
N LYS A 560 -11.73 -29.54 -8.53
CA LYS A 560 -12.55 -30.33 -9.48
C LYS A 560 -12.21 -31.82 -9.43
N GLU A 561 -10.91 -32.17 -9.29
CA GLU A 561 -10.49 -33.57 -9.10
C GLU A 561 -11.02 -34.19 -7.82
N LYS A 562 -10.95 -33.44 -6.68
CA LYS A 562 -11.47 -33.92 -5.39
C LYS A 562 -12.99 -34.13 -5.44
N GLU A 563 -13.74 -33.22 -6.02
CA GLU A 563 -15.20 -33.36 -6.19
C GLU A 563 -15.57 -34.57 -7.07
N THR A 564 -14.79 -34.84 -8.11
CA THR A 564 -15.01 -36.00 -8.99
C THR A 564 -14.71 -37.32 -8.28
N LYS A 565 -13.66 -37.37 -7.44
CA LYS A 565 -13.31 -38.53 -6.62
C LYS A 565 -14.33 -38.79 -5.51
N ALA A 566 -14.93 -37.77 -4.95
CA ALA A 566 -15.97 -37.89 -3.91
C ALA A 566 -17.34 -38.36 -4.46
N LYS A 567 -17.58 -38.24 -5.76
CA LYS A 567 -18.82 -38.69 -6.43
C LYS A 567 -18.73 -40.12 -6.95
N LYS A 568 -17.53 -40.72 -6.99
CA LYS A 568 -17.26 -42.13 -7.28
C LYS A 568 -17.19 -42.95 -6.01
#